data_e589a0806cc8592b314c4c6b5a2edee7
#
_entry.id   e589a0806cc8592b314c4c6b5a2edee7
#
_cell.length_a   1.000
_cell.length_b   1.000
_cell.length_c   1.000
_cell.angle_alpha   90.00
_cell.angle_beta   90.00
_cell.angle_gamma   90.00
#
_symmetry.space_group_name_H-M   'P 1'
#
loop_
_entity.id
_entity.type
_entity.pdbx_description
1 polymer ?
#
loop_
_entity_poly.entity_id
_entity_poly.type
_entity_poly.pdbx_seq_one_letter_code
_entity_poly.pdbx_strand_id
1 'polypeptide(L)'
;MKKKEIIELLKKIPVPCEQFVVTDNSSIVYHGLKRECDFVSVDSLVDFYIENVKVNVVSSLNSYDKIDGYFFSTIKDCLEKKKIANDINDKAIIKKLELYLSSLDNYQYERRLREQGITLIGGVDEVGRGPLVGPVVAACCILPKDFHLEGLTDSKKLSEAKREYFFEEIKKQAISYGIGIISEKRIDEINIYQATKEAMKEAIYNCSILPEYVLTDAMKLDLDIPVTPIIKGDLKSITISAASVLAKVTRDHMMYELDKKYPMYDFKNNVGYPTKKHLEAIEQYGIIPEHRRSYGPIKDYLEKNNR
;
A
#
# COMPACT_ATOMS: atom_id res chain seq x y z
N MET A 1 27.07 14.31 2.59
CA MET A 1 26.82 13.58 3.86
C MET A 1 25.66 12.60 3.66
N LYS A 2 25.79 11.40 4.13
CA LYS A 2 24.75 10.37 4.14
C LYS A 2 23.93 10.45 5.44
N LYS A 3 22.78 9.79 5.49
CA LYS A 3 21.86 9.82 6.64
C LYS A 3 22.56 9.58 7.99
N LYS A 4 23.47 8.59 8.08
CA LYS A 4 24.21 8.30 9.33
C LYS A 4 25.13 9.46 9.76
N GLU A 5 25.80 10.09 8.80
CA GLU A 5 26.71 11.22 9.06
C GLU A 5 25.96 12.45 9.54
N ILE A 6 24.75 12.68 9.00
CA ILE A 6 23.84 13.75 9.46
C ILE A 6 23.51 13.54 10.95
N ILE A 7 23.09 12.36 11.37
CA ILE A 7 22.75 12.07 12.77
C ILE A 7 23.96 12.25 13.69
N GLU A 8 25.15 11.79 13.30
CA GLU A 8 26.36 11.97 14.12
C GLU A 8 26.74 13.43 14.27
N LEU A 9 26.49 14.26 13.25
CA LEU A 9 26.71 15.70 13.34
C LEU A 9 25.65 16.38 14.22
N LEU A 10 24.37 16.01 14.11
CA LEU A 10 23.29 16.56 14.93
C LEU A 10 23.50 16.33 16.43
N LYS A 11 24.12 15.20 16.83
CA LYS A 11 24.47 14.93 18.23
C LYS A 11 25.50 15.93 18.83
N LYS A 12 26.23 16.65 17.97
CA LYS A 12 27.22 17.64 18.37
C LYS A 12 26.63 19.05 18.52
N ILE A 13 25.39 19.28 18.16
CA ILE A 13 24.72 20.57 18.26
C ILE A 13 24.50 20.89 19.75
N PRO A 14 24.96 22.05 20.25
CA PRO A 14 24.99 22.37 21.70
C PRO A 14 23.66 22.88 22.25
N VAL A 15 22.57 22.78 21.48
CA VAL A 15 21.23 23.22 21.88
C VAL A 15 20.26 22.04 21.89
N PRO A 16 19.19 22.04 22.71
CA PRO A 16 18.18 21.02 22.74
C PRO A 16 17.53 20.84 21.37
N CYS A 17 17.20 19.59 20.99
CA CYS A 17 16.61 19.26 19.69
C CYS A 17 15.25 19.92 19.45
N GLU A 18 14.55 20.35 20.50
CA GLU A 18 13.28 21.09 20.43
C GLU A 18 13.46 22.54 19.94
N GLN A 19 14.68 23.05 19.90
CA GLN A 19 14.99 24.44 19.53
C GLN A 19 15.48 24.59 18.09
N PHE A 20 15.58 23.51 17.32
CA PHE A 20 15.97 23.58 15.91
C PHE A 20 15.27 22.55 15.05
N VAL A 21 15.23 22.80 13.75
CA VAL A 21 14.71 21.91 12.71
C VAL A 21 15.75 21.75 11.62
N VAL A 22 16.02 20.49 11.23
CA VAL A 22 16.89 20.18 10.07
C VAL A 22 16.16 20.52 8.78
N THR A 23 16.77 21.32 7.92
CA THR A 23 16.12 21.90 6.74
C THR A 23 16.83 21.56 5.44
N ASP A 24 16.29 22.02 4.31
CA ASP A 24 16.85 21.95 2.96
C ASP A 24 17.30 20.55 2.53
N ASN A 25 18.46 20.46 1.91
CA ASN A 25 19.03 19.23 1.38
C ASN A 25 19.25 18.16 2.47
N SER A 26 19.52 18.55 3.69
CA SER A 26 19.73 17.64 4.82
C SER A 26 18.45 16.90 5.16
N SER A 27 17.32 17.60 5.24
CA SER A 27 16.00 17.00 5.43
C SER A 27 15.62 16.10 4.25
N ILE A 28 15.86 16.53 3.01
CA ILE A 28 15.58 15.72 1.81
C ILE A 28 16.40 14.43 1.80
N VAL A 29 17.67 14.46 2.23
CA VAL A 29 18.49 13.25 2.38
C VAL A 29 17.93 12.34 3.45
N TYR A 30 17.50 12.88 4.58
CA TYR A 30 16.96 12.10 5.68
C TYR A 30 15.64 11.40 5.29
N HIS A 31 14.77 12.07 4.54
CA HIS A 31 13.55 11.48 3.98
C HIS A 31 13.81 10.49 2.82
N GLY A 32 15.07 10.27 2.44
CA GLY A 32 15.45 9.28 1.43
C GLY A 32 15.23 9.69 -0.02
N LEU A 33 14.92 10.96 -0.29
CA LEU A 33 14.65 11.50 -1.63
C LEU A 33 15.92 11.99 -2.34
N LYS A 34 17.02 12.18 -1.61
CA LYS A 34 18.37 12.46 -2.11
C LYS A 34 19.36 11.52 -1.45
N ARG A 35 20.48 11.19 -2.09
CA ARG A 35 21.48 10.24 -1.55
C ARG A 35 22.36 10.86 -0.49
N GLU A 36 22.76 12.13 -0.67
CA GLU A 36 23.70 12.85 0.19
C GLU A 36 23.55 14.37 0.01
N CYS A 37 24.11 15.14 0.95
CA CYS A 37 24.26 16.58 0.90
C CYS A 37 25.68 16.97 1.35
N ASP A 38 26.12 18.19 0.99
CA ASP A 38 27.47 18.65 1.29
C ASP A 38 27.62 19.10 2.76
N PHE A 39 26.54 19.63 3.33
CA PHE A 39 26.49 20.13 4.69
C PHE A 39 25.09 19.96 5.31
N VAL A 40 24.99 20.08 6.62
CA VAL A 40 23.71 20.08 7.34
C VAL A 40 23.24 21.52 7.49
N SER A 41 22.00 21.79 7.05
CA SER A 41 21.32 23.07 7.30
C SER A 41 20.28 22.88 8.39
N VAL A 42 20.20 23.83 9.32
CA VAL A 42 19.18 23.85 10.37
C VAL A 42 18.64 25.27 10.53
N ASP A 43 17.33 25.37 10.81
CA ASP A 43 16.70 26.59 11.32
C ASP A 43 16.63 26.48 12.84
N SER A 44 17.04 27.49 13.57
CA SER A 44 17.09 27.50 15.04
C SER A 44 16.45 28.74 15.63
N LEU A 45 15.89 28.60 16.84
CA LEU A 45 15.38 29.72 17.63
C LEU A 45 16.48 30.45 18.39
N VAL A 46 17.71 29.90 18.46
CA VAL A 46 18.86 30.45 19.15
C VAL A 46 20.11 30.42 18.26
N ASP A 47 20.99 31.37 18.45
CA ASP A 47 22.29 31.40 17.77
C ASP A 47 23.21 30.31 18.30
N PHE A 48 23.87 29.59 17.38
CA PHE A 48 25.00 28.72 17.71
C PHE A 48 25.92 28.52 16.52
N TYR A 49 27.13 28.10 16.76
CA TYR A 49 28.15 27.84 15.76
C TYR A 49 28.71 26.43 15.94
N ILE A 50 28.71 25.66 14.87
CA ILE A 50 29.38 24.36 14.77
C ILE A 50 30.02 24.23 13.38
N GLU A 51 31.20 23.63 13.33
CA GLU A 51 31.88 23.33 12.07
C GLU A 51 30.95 22.57 11.10
N ASN A 52 30.86 23.04 9.87
CA ASN A 52 30.02 22.46 8.79
C ASN A 52 28.49 22.50 9.03
N VAL A 53 27.99 23.23 9.97
CA VAL A 53 26.56 23.46 10.19
C VAL A 53 26.23 24.92 9.89
N LYS A 54 25.37 25.16 8.93
CA LYS A 54 24.78 26.48 8.63
C LYS A 54 23.56 26.66 9.53
N VAL A 55 23.60 27.69 10.38
CA VAL A 55 22.49 28.07 11.25
C VAL A 55 21.76 29.26 10.65
N ASN A 56 20.43 29.16 10.60
CA ASN A 56 19.55 30.29 10.30
C ASN A 56 18.69 30.56 11.52
N VAL A 57 18.75 31.77 12.04
CA VAL A 57 17.88 32.20 13.15
C VAL A 57 16.55 32.62 12.61
N VAL A 58 15.48 32.06 13.14
CA VAL A 58 14.11 32.30 12.73
C VAL A 58 13.24 32.65 13.94
N SER A 59 12.17 33.42 13.72
CA SER A 59 11.23 33.80 14.76
C SER A 59 10.31 32.66 15.20
N SER A 60 10.11 31.66 14.30
CA SER A 60 9.32 30.47 14.57
C SER A 60 9.82 29.30 13.73
N LEU A 61 9.66 28.07 14.21
CA LEU A 61 9.93 26.88 13.43
C LEU A 61 8.72 26.54 12.55
N ASN A 62 8.98 26.19 11.29
CA ASN A 62 7.95 25.75 10.36
C ASN A 62 7.48 24.31 10.69
N SER A 63 6.56 23.77 9.89
CA SER A 63 6.11 22.39 10.03
C SER A 63 7.25 21.38 9.92
N TYR A 64 7.26 20.39 10.79
CA TYR A 64 8.34 19.40 10.90
C TYR A 64 7.84 18.01 11.25
N ASP A 65 8.64 17.01 10.90
CA ASP A 65 8.49 15.61 11.31
C ASP A 65 9.54 15.28 12.38
N LYS A 66 9.15 14.61 13.47
CA LYS A 66 10.07 14.14 14.49
C LYS A 66 10.57 12.73 14.16
N ILE A 67 11.88 12.60 13.87
CA ILE A 67 12.50 11.34 13.45
C ILE A 67 13.80 11.14 14.24
N ASP A 68 13.99 9.97 14.85
CA ASP A 68 15.16 9.63 15.67
C ASP A 68 15.49 10.70 16.75
N GLY A 69 14.46 11.35 17.31
CA GLY A 69 14.59 12.37 18.34
C GLY A 69 14.82 13.80 17.84
N TYR A 70 15.06 13.99 16.54
CA TYR A 70 15.30 15.30 15.93
C TYR A 70 14.12 15.73 15.06
N PHE A 71 13.97 17.05 14.89
CA PHE A 71 12.94 17.63 14.03
C PHE A 71 13.51 17.91 12.64
N PHE A 72 12.78 17.45 11.60
CA PHE A 72 13.13 17.68 10.20
C PHE A 72 11.98 18.43 9.52
N SER A 73 12.29 19.39 8.65
CA SER A 73 11.28 20.04 7.81
C SER A 73 10.50 19.00 7.03
N THR A 74 9.17 19.17 6.95
CA THR A 74 8.34 18.29 6.13
C THR A 74 8.74 18.38 4.67
N ILE A 75 8.44 17.34 3.91
CA ILE A 75 8.69 17.32 2.46
C ILE A 75 7.94 18.46 1.76
N LYS A 76 6.74 18.82 2.27
CA LYS A 76 5.96 19.95 1.74
C LYS A 76 6.68 21.27 1.96
N ASP A 77 7.22 21.53 3.15
CA ASP A 77 7.99 22.73 3.47
C ASP A 77 9.28 22.80 2.62
N CYS A 78 10.00 21.69 2.46
CA CYS A 78 11.16 21.63 1.56
C CYS A 78 10.80 21.98 0.10
N LEU A 79 9.66 21.50 -0.39
CA LEU A 79 9.20 21.83 -1.75
C LEU A 79 8.88 23.33 -1.90
N GLU A 80 8.17 23.92 -0.94
CA GLU A 80 7.82 25.34 -0.97
C GLU A 80 9.07 26.21 -0.95
N LYS A 81 10.03 25.93 -0.06
CA LYS A 81 11.31 26.67 0.00
C LYS A 81 12.09 26.60 -1.32
N LYS A 82 12.15 25.42 -1.97
CA LYS A 82 12.85 25.27 -3.24
C LYS A 82 12.14 25.96 -4.40
N LYS A 83 10.81 26.01 -4.42
CA LYS A 83 10.04 26.78 -5.42
C LYS A 83 10.27 28.27 -5.29
N ILE A 84 10.34 28.80 -4.06
CA ILE A 84 10.62 30.22 -3.79
C ILE A 84 12.04 30.60 -4.22
N ALA A 85 13.03 29.73 -3.94
CA ALA A 85 14.42 29.94 -4.30
C ALA A 85 14.65 29.96 -5.84
N ASN A 86 13.77 29.33 -6.62
CA ASN A 86 13.78 29.27 -8.08
C ASN A 86 15.15 28.93 -8.71
N ASP A 87 15.95 28.08 -8.06
CA ASP A 87 17.23 27.63 -8.56
C ASP A 87 17.06 26.61 -9.68
N ILE A 88 17.74 26.85 -10.80
CA ILE A 88 17.69 25.98 -11.99
C ILE A 88 18.14 24.56 -11.65
N ASN A 89 19.09 24.39 -10.73
CA ASN A 89 19.60 23.10 -10.29
C ASN A 89 18.59 22.32 -9.46
N ASP A 90 17.58 22.96 -8.89
CA ASP A 90 16.56 22.33 -8.06
C ASP A 90 15.36 21.78 -8.85
N LYS A 91 15.23 22.05 -10.16
CA LYS A 91 14.08 21.58 -10.96
C LYS A 91 13.84 20.07 -10.89
N ALA A 92 14.91 19.27 -10.93
CA ALA A 92 14.80 17.82 -10.83
C ALA A 92 14.35 17.38 -9.41
N ILE A 93 14.79 18.09 -8.39
CA ILE A 93 14.42 17.85 -6.99
C ILE A 93 12.98 18.27 -6.77
N ILE A 94 12.58 19.44 -7.22
CA ILE A 94 11.19 19.95 -7.17
C ILE A 94 10.24 18.91 -7.78
N LYS A 95 10.52 18.47 -9.00
CA LYS A 95 9.71 17.43 -9.67
C LYS A 95 9.63 16.13 -8.86
N LYS A 96 10.73 15.73 -8.23
CA LYS A 96 10.76 14.52 -7.38
C LYS A 96 9.95 14.68 -6.10
N LEU A 97 10.01 15.86 -5.46
CA LEU A 97 9.21 16.18 -4.27
C LEU A 97 7.71 16.24 -4.60
N GLU A 98 7.35 16.84 -5.73
CA GLU A 98 5.96 16.90 -6.22
C GLU A 98 5.41 15.49 -6.49
N LEU A 99 6.19 14.63 -7.16
CA LEU A 99 5.83 13.24 -7.40
C LEU A 99 5.67 12.45 -6.09
N TYR A 100 6.55 12.70 -5.11
CA TYR A 100 6.43 12.07 -3.80
C TYR A 100 5.16 12.52 -3.07
N LEU A 101 4.91 13.82 -2.98
CA LEU A 101 3.69 14.35 -2.33
C LEU A 101 2.42 13.89 -3.03
N SER A 102 2.40 13.86 -4.37
CA SER A 102 1.26 13.31 -5.11
C SER A 102 1.05 11.82 -4.86
N SER A 103 2.12 11.06 -4.57
CA SER A 103 2.02 9.65 -4.21
C SER A 103 1.47 9.40 -2.81
N LEU A 104 1.44 10.41 -1.95
CA LEU A 104 0.81 10.38 -0.63
C LEU A 104 -0.69 10.74 -0.68
N ASP A 105 -1.15 11.32 -1.80
CA ASP A 105 -2.55 11.65 -2.03
C ASP A 105 -3.26 10.47 -2.69
N ASN A 106 -3.82 9.61 -1.88
CA ASN A 106 -4.57 8.45 -2.35
C ASN A 106 -6.02 8.76 -2.78
N TYR A 107 -6.40 10.05 -2.87
CA TYR A 107 -7.70 10.51 -3.40
C TYR A 107 -7.60 11.14 -4.79
N GLN A 108 -6.40 11.23 -5.37
CA GLN A 108 -6.17 12.00 -6.61
C GLN A 108 -6.98 11.50 -7.81
N TYR A 109 -7.16 10.18 -7.94
CA TYR A 109 -7.90 9.58 -9.06
C TYR A 109 -9.39 9.82 -8.92
N GLU A 110 -9.94 9.60 -7.74
CA GLU A 110 -11.35 9.83 -7.43
C GLU A 110 -11.71 11.30 -7.59
N ARG A 111 -10.85 12.21 -7.15
CA ARG A 111 -11.05 13.66 -7.30
C ARG A 111 -11.14 14.07 -8.77
N ARG A 112 -10.21 13.62 -9.61
CA ARG A 112 -10.22 13.90 -11.06
C ARG A 112 -11.46 13.37 -11.77
N LEU A 113 -11.93 12.18 -11.40
CA LEU A 113 -13.15 11.61 -11.96
C LEU A 113 -14.38 12.39 -11.51
N ARG A 114 -14.43 12.81 -10.26
CA ARG A 114 -15.53 13.65 -9.72
C ARG A 114 -15.58 15.03 -10.37
N GLU A 115 -14.44 15.62 -10.72
CA GLU A 115 -14.36 16.87 -11.50
C GLU A 115 -14.97 16.72 -12.91
N GLN A 116 -15.02 15.49 -13.42
CA GLN A 116 -15.67 15.15 -14.70
C GLN A 116 -17.15 14.76 -14.52
N GLY A 117 -17.71 14.89 -13.32
CA GLY A 117 -19.10 14.57 -13.00
C GLY A 117 -19.37 13.11 -12.63
N ILE A 118 -18.36 12.26 -12.56
CA ILE A 118 -18.49 10.85 -12.18
C ILE A 118 -18.55 10.76 -10.64
N THR A 119 -19.60 10.11 -10.11
CA THR A 119 -19.85 10.05 -8.66
C THR A 119 -19.66 8.65 -8.08
N LEU A 120 -20.04 7.61 -8.82
CA LEU A 120 -19.95 6.21 -8.41
C LEU A 120 -18.66 5.58 -8.96
N ILE A 121 -17.57 5.76 -8.21
CA ILE A 121 -16.24 5.26 -8.60
C ILE A 121 -15.96 3.98 -7.83
N GLY A 122 -15.84 2.85 -8.52
CA GLY A 122 -15.48 1.56 -7.95
C GLY A 122 -13.97 1.33 -7.97
N GLY A 123 -13.38 1.08 -6.81
CA GLY A 123 -12.01 0.57 -6.70
C GLY A 123 -12.02 -0.95 -6.61
N VAL A 124 -11.11 -1.62 -7.31
CA VAL A 124 -11.06 -3.09 -7.37
C VAL A 124 -9.65 -3.60 -7.12
N ASP A 125 -9.52 -4.56 -6.20
CA ASP A 125 -8.26 -5.27 -5.90
C ASP A 125 -8.51 -6.76 -5.68
N GLU A 126 -7.45 -7.58 -5.79
CA GLU A 126 -7.50 -9.01 -5.58
C GLU A 126 -6.50 -9.50 -4.53
N VAL A 127 -6.77 -10.68 -3.99
CA VAL A 127 -5.89 -11.41 -3.10
C VAL A 127 -5.91 -12.90 -3.39
N GLY A 128 -4.82 -13.59 -3.11
CA GLY A 128 -4.79 -15.05 -3.22
C GLY A 128 -4.31 -15.57 -4.57
N ARG A 129 -3.53 -14.83 -5.35
CA ARG A 129 -2.94 -15.32 -6.61
C ARG A 129 -1.80 -16.31 -6.40
N GLY A 130 -0.93 -16.08 -5.40
CA GLY A 130 0.26 -16.89 -5.14
C GLY A 130 0.09 -18.15 -4.28
N PRO A 131 -0.90 -18.26 -3.39
CA PRO A 131 -1.11 -19.47 -2.58
C PRO A 131 -1.36 -20.73 -3.39
N LEU A 132 -0.95 -21.89 -2.81
CA LEU A 132 -1.18 -23.22 -3.39
C LEU A 132 -2.58 -23.77 -3.11
N VAL A 133 -3.35 -23.11 -2.24
CA VAL A 133 -4.62 -23.58 -1.68
C VAL A 133 -5.66 -22.47 -1.71
N GLY A 134 -6.91 -22.85 -1.94
CA GLY A 134 -8.09 -22.01 -1.81
C GLY A 134 -8.30 -21.04 -2.98
N PRO A 135 -9.36 -20.22 -2.91
CA PRO A 135 -9.78 -19.37 -3.99
C PRO A 135 -8.88 -18.15 -4.20
N VAL A 136 -9.00 -17.53 -5.37
CA VAL A 136 -8.69 -16.11 -5.57
C VAL A 136 -9.93 -15.29 -5.23
N VAL A 137 -9.74 -14.22 -4.47
CA VAL A 137 -10.83 -13.33 -4.01
C VAL A 137 -10.54 -11.93 -4.50
N ALA A 138 -11.54 -11.27 -5.06
CA ALA A 138 -11.49 -9.85 -5.39
C ALA A 138 -12.62 -9.10 -4.68
N ALA A 139 -12.42 -7.81 -4.47
CA ALA A 139 -13.47 -6.93 -3.99
C ALA A 139 -13.58 -5.70 -4.89
N CYS A 140 -14.79 -5.17 -4.99
CA CYS A 140 -15.09 -3.85 -5.52
C CYS A 140 -15.66 -3.00 -4.39
N CYS A 141 -15.24 -1.74 -4.29
CA CYS A 141 -15.74 -0.82 -3.26
C CYS A 141 -16.01 0.55 -3.86
N ILE A 142 -17.21 1.09 -3.60
CA ILE A 142 -17.64 2.45 -3.97
C ILE A 142 -17.77 3.26 -2.68
N LEU A 143 -16.95 4.32 -2.55
CA LEU A 143 -16.91 5.15 -1.35
C LEU A 143 -17.60 6.50 -1.57
N PRO A 144 -18.25 7.09 -0.53
CA PRO A 144 -18.77 8.44 -0.60
C PRO A 144 -17.66 9.48 -0.79
N LYS A 145 -18.04 10.68 -1.25
CA LYS A 145 -17.08 11.75 -1.57
C LYS A 145 -16.28 12.21 -0.36
N ASP A 146 -16.89 12.22 0.79
CA ASP A 146 -16.35 12.67 2.07
C ASP A 146 -15.81 11.52 2.94
N PHE A 147 -15.67 10.33 2.36
CA PHE A 147 -15.07 9.19 3.05
C PHE A 147 -13.66 9.54 3.53
N HIS A 148 -13.43 9.32 4.82
CA HIS A 148 -12.12 9.46 5.44
C HIS A 148 -11.91 8.36 6.46
N LEU A 149 -10.79 7.64 6.32
CA LEU A 149 -10.37 6.61 7.27
C LEU A 149 -8.84 6.70 7.44
N GLU A 150 -8.43 7.32 8.54
CA GLU A 150 -7.02 7.63 8.79
C GLU A 150 -6.16 6.37 8.82
N GLY A 151 -5.11 6.37 8.00
CA GLY A 151 -4.15 5.28 7.88
C GLY A 151 -4.62 4.11 7.02
N LEU A 152 -5.73 4.23 6.29
CA LEU A 152 -6.10 3.28 5.25
C LEU A 152 -5.10 3.35 4.10
N THR A 153 -4.44 2.23 3.81
CA THR A 153 -3.40 2.05 2.78
C THR A 153 -3.32 0.57 2.39
N ASP A 154 -2.30 0.18 1.64
CA ASP A 154 -2.00 -1.22 1.32
C ASP A 154 -2.24 -2.17 2.51
N SER A 155 -3.18 -3.08 2.34
CA SER A 155 -3.62 -4.03 3.37
C SER A 155 -2.49 -4.89 3.94
N LYS A 156 -1.42 -5.12 3.17
CA LYS A 156 -0.24 -5.91 3.57
C LYS A 156 0.62 -5.20 4.61
N LYS A 157 0.52 -3.87 4.72
CA LYS A 157 1.25 -3.05 5.70
C LYS A 157 0.49 -2.89 7.02
N LEU A 158 -0.77 -3.27 7.05
CA LEU A 158 -1.62 -3.16 8.23
C LEU A 158 -1.48 -4.40 9.12
N SER A 159 -1.56 -4.22 10.44
CA SER A 159 -1.74 -5.35 11.35
C SER A 159 -3.10 -6.01 11.14
N GLU A 160 -3.23 -7.28 11.54
CA GLU A 160 -4.50 -8.02 11.44
C GLU A 160 -5.64 -7.26 12.14
N ALA A 161 -5.46 -6.85 13.40
CA ALA A 161 -6.46 -6.09 14.15
C ALA A 161 -6.88 -4.80 13.44
N LYS A 162 -5.95 -4.09 12.78
CA LYS A 162 -6.25 -2.88 12.03
C LYS A 162 -6.99 -3.18 10.74
N ARG A 163 -6.66 -4.29 10.06
CA ARG A 163 -7.42 -4.75 8.87
C ARG A 163 -8.86 -5.11 9.22
N GLU A 164 -9.09 -5.84 10.31
CA GLU A 164 -10.44 -6.19 10.79
C GLU A 164 -11.25 -4.93 11.13
N TYR A 165 -10.66 -3.99 11.85
CA TYR A 165 -11.30 -2.70 12.14
C TYR A 165 -11.68 -1.95 10.86
N PHE A 166 -10.75 -1.85 9.89
CA PHE A 166 -11.02 -1.18 8.62
C PHE A 166 -12.06 -1.93 7.77
N PHE A 167 -12.05 -3.25 7.79
CA PHE A 167 -13.05 -4.06 7.09
C PHE A 167 -14.47 -3.72 7.54
N GLU A 168 -14.73 -3.64 8.84
CA GLU A 168 -16.04 -3.28 9.36
C GLU A 168 -16.41 -1.81 9.08
N GLU A 169 -15.47 -0.88 9.23
CA GLU A 169 -15.70 0.53 8.94
C GLU A 169 -15.96 0.78 7.44
N ILE A 170 -15.25 0.11 6.55
CA ILE A 170 -15.47 0.22 5.11
C ILE A 170 -16.87 -0.30 4.75
N LYS A 171 -17.25 -1.49 5.24
CA LYS A 171 -18.60 -2.06 4.99
C LYS A 171 -19.72 -1.16 5.47
N LYS A 172 -19.52 -0.49 6.59
CA LYS A 172 -20.51 0.42 7.18
C LYS A 172 -20.65 1.73 6.40
N GLN A 173 -19.55 2.25 5.84
CA GLN A 173 -19.52 3.57 5.22
C GLN A 173 -19.59 3.54 3.69
N ALA A 174 -19.30 2.41 3.05
CA ALA A 174 -19.33 2.29 1.59
C ALA A 174 -20.75 2.52 1.04
N ILE A 175 -20.86 3.21 -0.09
CA ILE A 175 -22.10 3.32 -0.86
C ILE A 175 -22.54 1.94 -1.34
N SER A 176 -21.57 1.15 -1.82
CA SER A 176 -21.76 -0.23 -2.27
C SER A 176 -20.43 -0.95 -2.23
N TYR A 177 -20.47 -2.25 -2.03
CA TYR A 177 -19.31 -3.13 -2.23
C TYR A 177 -19.78 -4.49 -2.73
N GLY A 178 -18.90 -5.20 -3.40
CA GLY A 178 -19.13 -6.57 -3.88
C GLY A 178 -17.87 -7.40 -3.74
N ILE A 179 -18.03 -8.70 -3.53
CA ILE A 179 -16.96 -9.70 -3.44
C ILE A 179 -17.14 -10.70 -4.58
N GLY A 180 -16.03 -11.03 -5.24
CA GLY A 180 -15.97 -12.10 -6.23
C GLY A 180 -15.00 -13.18 -5.76
N ILE A 181 -15.41 -14.45 -5.90
CA ILE A 181 -14.68 -15.61 -5.36
C ILE A 181 -14.60 -16.69 -6.44
N ILE A 182 -13.40 -16.92 -6.96
CA ILE A 182 -13.18 -17.98 -7.95
C ILE A 182 -12.41 -19.13 -7.32
N SER A 183 -12.97 -20.32 -7.39
CA SER A 183 -12.46 -21.52 -6.76
C SER A 183 -11.12 -22.00 -7.33
N GLU A 184 -10.41 -22.82 -6.55
CA GLU A 184 -9.19 -23.50 -6.96
C GLU A 184 -9.39 -24.36 -8.21
N LYS A 185 -10.53 -25.01 -8.36
CA LYS A 185 -10.89 -25.81 -9.55
C LYS A 185 -10.94 -24.94 -10.79
N ARG A 186 -11.63 -23.80 -10.69
CA ARG A 186 -11.74 -22.87 -11.81
C ARG A 186 -10.38 -22.25 -12.16
N ILE A 187 -9.52 -21.99 -11.15
CA ILE A 187 -8.12 -21.57 -11.36
C ILE A 187 -7.35 -22.61 -12.18
N ASP A 188 -7.50 -23.89 -11.86
CA ASP A 188 -6.86 -24.99 -12.59
C ASP A 188 -7.33 -25.12 -14.05
N GLU A 189 -8.61 -24.79 -14.32
CA GLU A 189 -9.20 -24.82 -15.67
C GLU A 189 -8.71 -23.68 -16.58
N ILE A 190 -8.67 -22.44 -16.05
CA ILE A 190 -8.51 -21.23 -16.88
C ILE A 190 -7.23 -20.45 -16.60
N ASN A 191 -6.40 -20.89 -15.68
CA ASN A 191 -5.23 -20.25 -15.05
C ASN A 191 -5.57 -19.07 -14.13
N ILE A 192 -4.58 -18.71 -13.28
CA ILE A 192 -4.78 -17.67 -12.25
C ILE A 192 -5.02 -16.27 -12.82
N TYR A 193 -4.47 -15.94 -13.99
CA TYR A 193 -4.67 -14.62 -14.60
C TYR A 193 -6.12 -14.42 -15.03
N GLN A 194 -6.71 -15.41 -15.71
CA GLN A 194 -8.12 -15.36 -16.12
C GLN A 194 -9.06 -15.46 -14.92
N ALA A 195 -8.76 -16.36 -13.96
CA ALA A 195 -9.53 -16.46 -12.72
C ALA A 195 -9.54 -15.16 -11.91
N THR A 196 -8.42 -14.42 -11.88
CA THR A 196 -8.38 -13.09 -11.26
C THR A 196 -9.30 -12.10 -11.96
N LYS A 197 -9.33 -12.10 -13.31
CA LYS A 197 -10.25 -11.26 -14.06
C LYS A 197 -11.72 -11.62 -13.82
N GLU A 198 -12.02 -12.91 -13.78
CA GLU A 198 -13.38 -13.38 -13.43
C GLU A 198 -13.77 -12.92 -12.04
N ALA A 199 -12.90 -13.08 -11.01
CA ALA A 199 -13.15 -12.63 -9.66
C ALA A 199 -13.39 -11.12 -9.59
N MET A 200 -12.58 -10.30 -10.27
CA MET A 200 -12.77 -8.86 -10.31
C MET A 200 -14.09 -8.46 -10.98
N LYS A 201 -14.47 -9.10 -12.09
CA LYS A 201 -15.75 -8.88 -12.76
C LYS A 201 -16.92 -9.25 -11.84
N GLU A 202 -16.84 -10.42 -11.21
CA GLU A 202 -17.85 -10.88 -10.25
C GLU A 202 -17.99 -9.91 -9.08
N ALA A 203 -16.87 -9.40 -8.52
CA ALA A 203 -16.90 -8.41 -7.46
C ALA A 203 -17.60 -7.10 -7.89
N ILE A 204 -17.38 -6.63 -9.11
CA ILE A 204 -18.04 -5.44 -9.65
C ILE A 204 -19.55 -5.67 -9.79
N TYR A 205 -19.96 -6.79 -10.39
CA TYR A 205 -21.37 -7.10 -10.62
C TYR A 205 -22.13 -7.51 -9.36
N ASN A 206 -21.46 -7.93 -8.30
CA ASN A 206 -22.03 -8.20 -6.98
C ASN A 206 -22.22 -6.92 -6.12
N CYS A 207 -21.82 -5.75 -6.61
CA CYS A 207 -22.17 -4.48 -5.98
C CYS A 207 -23.68 -4.24 -6.06
N SER A 208 -24.32 -3.86 -4.97
CA SER A 208 -25.76 -3.50 -4.94
C SER A 208 -26.08 -2.27 -5.79
N ILE A 209 -25.11 -1.38 -5.95
CA ILE A 209 -25.13 -0.24 -6.87
C ILE A 209 -23.89 -0.38 -7.75
N LEU A 210 -24.05 -0.43 -9.07
CA LEU A 210 -22.94 -0.57 -10.00
C LEU A 210 -22.15 0.74 -10.10
N PRO A 211 -20.82 0.67 -10.25
CA PRO A 211 -19.99 1.86 -10.50
C PRO A 211 -20.22 2.43 -11.89
N GLU A 212 -20.10 3.76 -12.02
CA GLU A 212 -20.05 4.48 -13.32
C GLU A 212 -18.65 4.40 -13.94
N TYR A 213 -17.62 4.20 -13.11
CA TYR A 213 -16.23 4.11 -13.50
C TYR A 213 -15.47 3.16 -12.56
N VAL A 214 -14.52 2.40 -13.08
CA VAL A 214 -13.74 1.42 -12.32
C VAL A 214 -12.25 1.75 -12.33
N LEU A 215 -11.64 1.74 -11.15
CA LEU A 215 -10.20 1.79 -10.93
C LEU A 215 -9.73 0.41 -10.46
N THR A 216 -8.74 -0.19 -11.11
CA THR A 216 -8.21 -1.51 -10.74
C THR A 216 -6.74 -1.44 -10.33
N ASP A 217 -6.29 -2.32 -9.39
CA ASP A 217 -4.85 -2.49 -9.17
C ASP A 217 -4.23 -3.28 -10.32
N ALA A 218 -3.51 -2.56 -11.19
CA ALA A 218 -2.73 -3.01 -12.34
C ALA A 218 -3.45 -3.93 -13.37
N MET A 219 -4.68 -4.40 -13.13
CA MET A 219 -5.38 -5.36 -13.97
C MET A 219 -6.27 -4.66 -15.00
N LYS A 220 -6.03 -4.94 -16.28
CA LYS A 220 -6.92 -4.48 -17.36
C LYS A 220 -8.12 -5.43 -17.49
N LEU A 221 -9.33 -4.89 -17.30
CA LEU A 221 -10.59 -5.59 -17.48
C LEU A 221 -11.27 -5.12 -18.77
N ASP A 222 -11.98 -6.03 -19.40
CA ASP A 222 -12.85 -5.77 -20.53
C ASP A 222 -14.29 -5.77 -20.00
N LEU A 223 -14.89 -4.58 -19.90
CA LEU A 223 -16.22 -4.30 -19.35
C LEU A 223 -16.91 -3.21 -20.17
N ASP A 224 -18.24 -3.16 -20.12
CA ASP A 224 -19.01 -2.04 -20.67
C ASP A 224 -18.86 -0.74 -19.84
N ILE A 225 -18.36 -0.86 -18.62
CA ILE A 225 -18.02 0.25 -17.72
C ILE A 225 -16.58 0.70 -18.01
N PRO A 226 -16.27 2.01 -18.11
CA PRO A 226 -14.91 2.50 -18.28
C PRO A 226 -13.98 2.05 -17.16
N VAL A 227 -12.78 1.55 -17.51
CA VAL A 227 -11.80 1.01 -16.57
C VAL A 227 -10.45 1.69 -16.73
N THR A 228 -9.83 2.10 -15.62
CA THR A 228 -8.43 2.54 -15.58
C THR A 228 -7.60 1.63 -14.66
N PRO A 229 -6.63 0.88 -15.21
CA PRO A 229 -5.67 0.14 -14.40
C PRO A 229 -4.60 1.09 -13.83
N ILE A 230 -4.32 0.99 -12.53
CA ILE A 230 -3.37 1.82 -11.82
C ILE A 230 -2.29 0.95 -11.20
N ILE A 231 -1.05 1.09 -11.64
CA ILE A 231 0.09 0.37 -11.05
C ILE A 231 0.28 0.84 -9.60
N LYS A 232 0.24 -0.11 -8.65
CA LYS A 232 0.21 0.15 -7.20
C LYS A 232 -1.00 1.00 -6.83
N GLY A 233 -2.15 0.60 -7.32
CA GLY A 233 -3.41 1.29 -7.12
C GLY A 233 -3.82 1.33 -5.64
N ASP A 234 -3.52 0.26 -4.91
CA ASP A 234 -3.68 0.11 -3.46
C ASP A 234 -2.97 1.19 -2.61
N LEU A 235 -1.98 1.88 -3.17
CA LEU A 235 -1.29 3.03 -2.56
C LEU A 235 -1.76 4.39 -3.07
N LYS A 236 -2.48 4.44 -4.21
CA LYS A 236 -2.75 5.67 -4.96
C LYS A 236 -4.23 6.03 -5.08
N SER A 237 -5.12 5.09 -4.78
CA SER A 237 -6.56 5.23 -4.85
C SER A 237 -7.18 4.71 -3.57
N ILE A 238 -7.97 5.55 -2.91
CA ILE A 238 -8.61 5.19 -1.64
C ILE A 238 -9.67 4.10 -1.83
N THR A 239 -10.35 4.09 -2.97
CA THR A 239 -11.33 3.04 -3.30
C THR A 239 -10.66 1.70 -3.55
N ILE A 240 -9.48 1.66 -4.20
CA ILE A 240 -8.68 0.43 -4.36
C ILE A 240 -8.11 -0.01 -3.00
N SER A 241 -7.60 0.92 -2.16
CA SER A 241 -7.13 0.59 -0.79
C SER A 241 -8.24 -0.08 0.03
N ALA A 242 -9.46 0.43 -0.06
CA ALA A 242 -10.63 -0.15 0.62
C ALA A 242 -10.96 -1.56 0.07
N ALA A 243 -10.97 -1.73 -1.24
CA ALA A 243 -11.17 -3.02 -1.89
C ALA A 243 -10.09 -4.04 -1.48
N SER A 244 -8.82 -3.62 -1.38
CA SER A 244 -7.71 -4.44 -0.90
C SER A 244 -7.97 -5.01 0.49
N VAL A 245 -8.45 -4.18 1.42
CA VAL A 245 -8.82 -4.63 2.78
C VAL A 245 -9.99 -5.60 2.74
N LEU A 246 -11.05 -5.29 1.98
CA LEU A 246 -12.22 -6.17 1.86
C LEU A 246 -11.85 -7.55 1.30
N ALA A 247 -11.10 -7.60 0.21
CA ALA A 247 -10.64 -8.84 -0.39
C ALA A 247 -9.74 -9.64 0.57
N LYS A 248 -8.78 -8.96 1.22
CA LYS A 248 -7.80 -9.59 2.11
C LYS A 248 -8.46 -10.21 3.33
N VAL A 249 -9.31 -9.48 4.04
CA VAL A 249 -9.98 -10.00 5.25
C VAL A 249 -10.95 -11.12 4.89
N THR A 250 -11.73 -10.97 3.81
CA THR A 250 -12.62 -12.02 3.34
C THR A 250 -11.87 -13.33 3.09
N ARG A 251 -10.73 -13.26 2.37
CA ARG A 251 -9.94 -14.46 2.09
C ARG A 251 -9.27 -15.03 3.35
N ASP A 252 -8.74 -14.18 4.23
CA ASP A 252 -8.12 -14.65 5.48
C ASP A 252 -9.14 -15.42 6.34
N HIS A 253 -10.37 -14.94 6.48
CA HIS A 253 -11.45 -15.67 7.16
C HIS A 253 -11.71 -17.04 6.51
N MET A 254 -11.72 -17.14 5.18
CA MET A 254 -11.87 -18.42 4.49
C MET A 254 -10.71 -19.38 4.82
N MET A 255 -9.48 -18.86 4.90
CA MET A 255 -8.31 -19.67 5.26
C MET A 255 -8.33 -20.08 6.73
N TYR A 256 -8.89 -19.28 7.63
CA TYR A 256 -9.08 -19.66 9.05
C TYR A 256 -10.12 -20.78 9.22
N GLU A 257 -11.21 -20.75 8.44
CA GLU A 257 -12.16 -21.87 8.43
C GLU A 257 -11.54 -23.14 7.85
N LEU A 258 -10.70 -23.01 6.81
CA LEU A 258 -9.99 -24.14 6.24
C LEU A 258 -8.97 -24.74 7.22
N ASP A 259 -8.30 -23.90 8.04
CA ASP A 259 -7.36 -24.34 9.08
C ASP A 259 -8.05 -25.19 10.17
N LYS A 260 -9.28 -24.83 10.55
CA LYS A 260 -10.08 -25.64 11.49
C LYS A 260 -10.35 -27.03 10.95
N LYS A 261 -10.58 -27.16 9.64
CA LYS A 261 -10.82 -28.43 8.95
C LYS A 261 -9.54 -29.26 8.77
N TYR A 262 -8.41 -28.57 8.52
CA TYR A 262 -7.12 -29.19 8.20
C TYR A 262 -5.96 -28.55 8.98
N PRO A 263 -5.93 -28.67 10.33
CA PRO A 263 -4.99 -27.93 11.17
C PRO A 263 -3.52 -28.29 10.93
N MET A 264 -3.23 -29.46 10.32
CA MET A 264 -1.89 -29.92 10.03
C MET A 264 -1.14 -29.07 8.98
N TYR A 265 -1.87 -28.30 8.15
CA TYR A 265 -1.26 -27.45 7.09
C TYR A 265 -0.95 -26.04 7.55
N ASP A 266 -1.43 -25.61 8.76
CA ASP A 266 -1.15 -24.29 9.34
C ASP A 266 -1.65 -23.10 8.47
N PHE A 267 -2.83 -23.27 7.85
CA PHE A 267 -3.40 -22.26 6.95
C PHE A 267 -3.71 -20.94 7.64
N LYS A 268 -3.94 -20.96 8.95
CA LYS A 268 -4.12 -19.76 9.76
C LYS A 268 -2.92 -18.82 9.67
N ASN A 269 -1.70 -19.37 9.64
CA ASN A 269 -0.48 -18.57 9.62
C ASN A 269 0.06 -18.35 8.21
N ASN A 270 0.03 -19.37 7.35
CA ASN A 270 0.60 -19.29 6.00
C ASN A 270 -0.40 -18.84 4.92
N VAL A 271 -1.70 -18.76 5.23
CA VAL A 271 -2.81 -18.43 4.33
C VAL A 271 -2.73 -19.12 2.95
N GLY A 272 -2.18 -20.33 2.94
CA GLY A 272 -2.03 -21.20 1.78
C GLY A 272 -0.76 -20.97 0.96
N TYR A 273 0.16 -20.10 1.36
CA TYR A 273 1.45 -19.92 0.68
C TYR A 273 2.39 -21.10 0.89
N PRO A 274 3.34 -21.35 -0.05
CA PRO A 274 4.29 -22.48 0.01
C PRO A 274 5.40 -22.26 1.05
N THR A 275 5.02 -22.12 2.31
CA THR A 275 5.99 -22.10 3.41
C THR A 275 6.60 -23.49 3.62
N LYS A 276 7.78 -23.56 4.23
CA LYS A 276 8.43 -24.84 4.55
C LYS A 276 7.47 -25.78 5.27
N LYS A 277 6.74 -25.30 6.30
CA LYS A 277 5.77 -26.08 7.07
C LYS A 277 4.62 -26.60 6.21
N HIS A 278 4.11 -25.77 5.26
CA HIS A 278 3.04 -26.18 4.36
C HIS A 278 3.52 -27.28 3.39
N LEU A 279 4.72 -27.15 2.83
CA LEU A 279 5.31 -28.15 1.93
C LEU A 279 5.61 -29.47 2.67
N GLU A 280 6.13 -29.41 3.89
CA GLU A 280 6.34 -30.59 4.74
C GLU A 280 5.01 -31.30 5.07
N ALA A 281 3.94 -30.54 5.33
CA ALA A 281 2.61 -31.09 5.55
C ALA A 281 2.05 -31.79 4.30
N ILE A 282 2.29 -31.23 3.09
CA ILE A 282 1.91 -31.89 1.83
C ILE A 282 2.65 -33.22 1.65
N GLU A 283 3.96 -33.29 1.93
CA GLU A 283 4.72 -34.53 1.84
C GLU A 283 4.24 -35.57 2.85
N GLN A 284 3.83 -35.16 4.05
CA GLN A 284 3.40 -36.05 5.13
C GLN A 284 1.93 -36.49 5.03
N TYR A 285 1.03 -35.59 4.69
CA TYR A 285 -0.43 -35.82 4.76
C TYR A 285 -1.10 -35.82 3.38
N GLY A 286 -0.35 -35.53 2.31
CA GLY A 286 -0.88 -35.44 0.97
C GLY A 286 -1.47 -34.07 0.64
N ILE A 287 -2.26 -34.03 -0.43
CA ILE A 287 -3.00 -32.85 -0.85
C ILE A 287 -4.47 -32.97 -0.44
N ILE A 288 -5.12 -31.84 -0.23
CA ILE A 288 -6.57 -31.74 0.01
C ILE A 288 -7.29 -31.26 -1.25
N PRO A 289 -8.63 -31.39 -1.34
CA PRO A 289 -9.40 -30.95 -2.52
C PRO A 289 -9.20 -29.48 -2.90
N GLU A 290 -8.93 -28.64 -1.92
CA GLU A 290 -8.75 -27.20 -2.07
C GLU A 290 -7.35 -26.80 -2.58
N HIS A 291 -6.42 -27.76 -2.80
CA HIS A 291 -5.12 -27.50 -3.45
C HIS A 291 -5.27 -27.27 -4.96
N ARG A 292 -4.53 -26.29 -5.47
CA ARG A 292 -4.48 -25.93 -6.90
C ARG A 292 -3.53 -26.86 -7.63
N ARG A 293 -4.07 -27.81 -8.36
CA ARG A 293 -3.33 -28.89 -9.02
C ARG A 293 -2.42 -28.42 -10.14
N SER A 294 -2.72 -27.29 -10.75
CA SER A 294 -1.91 -26.68 -11.81
C SER A 294 -0.65 -25.95 -11.29
N TYR A 295 -0.53 -25.71 -9.97
CA TYR A 295 0.62 -25.00 -9.38
C TYR A 295 1.81 -25.94 -9.22
N GLY A 296 3.03 -25.44 -9.54
CA GLY A 296 4.26 -26.22 -9.56
C GLY A 296 4.44 -27.21 -8.40
N PRO A 297 4.48 -26.76 -7.13
CA PRO A 297 4.70 -27.69 -6.00
C PRO A 297 3.65 -28.78 -5.86
N ILE A 298 2.40 -28.52 -6.22
CA ILE A 298 1.32 -29.50 -6.17
C ILE A 298 1.40 -30.45 -7.37
N LYS A 299 1.70 -29.93 -8.55
CA LYS A 299 1.91 -30.73 -9.75
C LYS A 299 3.09 -31.68 -9.57
N ASP A 300 4.22 -31.22 -9.05
CA ASP A 300 5.41 -32.03 -8.77
C ASP A 300 5.10 -33.15 -7.76
N TYR A 301 4.32 -32.86 -6.70
CA TYR A 301 3.85 -33.85 -5.74
C TYR A 301 3.00 -34.94 -6.41
N LEU A 302 2.04 -34.53 -7.26
CA LEU A 302 1.16 -35.47 -7.97
C LEU A 302 1.93 -36.38 -8.95
N GLU A 303 2.90 -35.81 -9.70
CA GLU A 303 3.74 -36.57 -10.63
C GLU A 303 4.63 -37.59 -9.90
N LYS A 304 5.16 -37.24 -8.71
CA LYS A 304 5.97 -38.13 -7.86
C LYS A 304 5.14 -39.29 -7.29
N ASN A 305 3.89 -39.06 -6.91
CA ASN A 305 3.07 -40.07 -6.23
C ASN A 305 2.13 -40.83 -7.17
N ASN A 306 2.05 -40.50 -8.45
CA ASN A 306 1.37 -41.27 -9.49
C ASN A 306 2.31 -42.23 -10.26
N ARG A 307 3.56 -42.38 -9.81
CA ARG A 307 4.54 -43.37 -10.29
C ARG A 307 4.58 -44.56 -9.33
#